data_d9af336ea8f834cf459ed482211e2e3d
#
_entry.id   d9af336ea8f834cf459ed482211e2e3d
#
_cell.length_a   1.000
_cell.length_b   1.000
_cell.length_c   1.000
_cell.angle_alpha   90.00
_cell.angle_beta   90.00
_cell.angle_gamma   90.00
#
_symmetry.space_group_name_H-M   'P 1'
#
loop_
_entity.id
_entity.type
_entity.pdbx_description
1 polymer ?
#
loop_
_entity_poly.entity_id
_entity_poly.type
_entity_poly.pdbx_seq_one_letter_code
_entity_poly.pdbx_strand_id
1 'polypeptide(L)'
;LQRAYSAAANYAYGDGRLTVIHTLIPHITTIANNVVDRINRLYPNYSTYTDRLNSPLIRVSSIRDTEMFQVYLWTCVLEQRFDSIQDELFLLCVMLYPTLRVNWELVRQMLHLLAREFKNYVTHEQALFYAPYQDALWEMFSPNIFPDVIDLD
;
A
#
# COMPACT_ATOMS: atom_id res chain seq x y z
N LEU A 1 13.85 -0.98 -2.97
CA LEU A 1 14.04 -1.69 -4.25
C LEU A 1 15.23 -2.64 -4.23
N GLN A 2 16.41 -2.23 -3.77
CA GLN A 2 17.60 -3.10 -3.73
C GLN A 2 17.36 -4.41 -2.98
N ARG A 3 16.68 -4.34 -1.84
CA ARG A 3 16.32 -5.51 -1.02
C ARG A 3 15.38 -6.46 -1.79
N ALA A 4 14.41 -5.91 -2.51
CA ALA A 4 13.51 -6.70 -3.35
C ALA A 4 14.25 -7.41 -4.50
N TYR A 5 15.18 -6.72 -5.16
CA TYR A 5 16.03 -7.33 -6.20
C TYR A 5 16.90 -8.45 -5.65
N SER A 6 17.51 -8.24 -4.49
CA SER A 6 18.33 -9.27 -3.83
C SER A 6 17.51 -10.51 -3.48
N ALA A 7 16.29 -10.33 -2.99
CA ALA A 7 15.37 -11.42 -2.70
C ALA A 7 14.95 -12.16 -3.97
N ALA A 8 14.64 -11.42 -5.04
CA ALA A 8 14.22 -11.99 -6.34
C ALA A 8 15.30 -12.91 -6.94
N ALA A 9 16.58 -12.61 -6.73
CA ALA A 9 17.70 -13.41 -7.24
C ALA A 9 17.73 -14.85 -6.67
N ASN A 10 17.05 -15.11 -5.56
CA ASN A 10 16.99 -16.44 -4.93
C ASN A 10 15.91 -17.35 -5.54
N TYR A 11 15.08 -16.84 -6.45
CA TYR A 11 13.99 -17.60 -7.05
C TYR A 11 14.40 -18.22 -8.38
N ALA A 12 13.94 -19.46 -8.61
CA ALA A 12 14.08 -20.12 -9.90
C ALA A 12 13.19 -19.46 -10.94
N TYR A 13 13.64 -19.48 -12.20
CA TYR A 13 12.83 -19.03 -13.33
C TYR A 13 11.49 -19.79 -13.37
N GLY A 14 10.40 -19.04 -13.48
CA GLY A 14 9.04 -19.62 -13.50
C GLY A 14 8.41 -19.85 -12.12
N ASP A 15 9.08 -19.48 -11.01
CA ASP A 15 8.45 -19.50 -9.69
C ASP A 15 7.21 -18.60 -9.66
N GLY A 16 6.13 -19.08 -9.07
CA GLY A 16 4.83 -18.39 -9.05
C GLY A 16 4.87 -17.02 -8.37
N ARG A 17 5.67 -16.86 -7.30
CA ARG A 17 5.85 -15.58 -6.61
C ARG A 17 6.53 -14.57 -7.51
N LEU A 18 7.63 -14.99 -8.13
CA LEU A 18 8.38 -14.15 -9.06
C LEU A 18 7.51 -13.76 -10.26
N THR A 19 6.72 -14.68 -10.79
CA THR A 19 5.82 -14.42 -11.91
C THR A 19 4.77 -13.36 -11.57
N VAL A 20 4.13 -13.46 -10.41
CA VAL A 20 3.13 -12.49 -9.94
C VAL A 20 3.74 -11.10 -9.81
N ILE A 21 4.89 -11.00 -9.17
CA ILE A 21 5.56 -9.72 -8.96
C ILE A 21 6.05 -9.14 -10.29
N HIS A 22 6.58 -9.96 -11.17
CA HIS A 22 6.99 -9.54 -12.51
C HIS A 22 5.81 -9.00 -13.34
N THR A 23 4.61 -9.54 -13.11
CA THR A 23 3.38 -9.03 -13.72
C THR A 23 2.97 -7.68 -13.15
N LEU A 24 3.11 -7.47 -11.85
CA LEU A 24 2.59 -6.29 -11.14
C LEU A 24 3.56 -5.09 -11.13
N ILE A 25 4.86 -5.32 -11.10
CA ILE A 25 5.87 -4.24 -11.04
C ILE A 25 5.70 -3.20 -12.15
N PRO A 26 5.48 -3.54 -13.43
CA PRO A 26 5.31 -2.54 -14.47
C PRO A 26 4.09 -1.63 -14.27
N HIS A 27 3.15 -2.04 -13.44
CA HIS A 27 1.89 -1.32 -13.21
C HIS A 27 1.85 -0.56 -11.89
N ILE A 28 2.93 -0.53 -11.11
CA ILE A 28 2.98 0.11 -9.79
C ILE A 28 2.48 1.56 -9.85
N THR A 29 2.99 2.35 -10.79
CA THR A 29 2.60 3.76 -10.94
C THR A 29 1.17 3.91 -11.43
N THR A 30 0.74 3.10 -12.39
CA THR A 30 -0.65 3.12 -12.89
C THR A 30 -1.63 2.78 -11.78
N ILE A 31 -1.34 1.74 -11.00
CA ILE A 31 -2.14 1.34 -9.84
C ILE A 31 -2.20 2.48 -8.81
N ALA A 32 -1.06 3.08 -8.48
CA ALA A 32 -1.00 4.19 -7.54
C ALA A 32 -1.84 5.39 -7.99
N ASN A 33 -1.76 5.77 -9.26
CA ASN A 33 -2.58 6.84 -9.82
C ASN A 33 -4.08 6.53 -9.73
N ASN A 34 -4.49 5.31 -10.07
CA ASN A 34 -5.89 4.91 -10.02
C ASN A 34 -6.44 4.94 -8.59
N VAL A 35 -5.65 4.47 -7.63
CA VAL A 35 -6.01 4.48 -6.21
C VAL A 35 -6.15 5.93 -5.71
N VAL A 36 -5.19 6.79 -5.98
CA VAL A 36 -5.22 8.19 -5.55
C VAL A 36 -6.39 8.95 -6.17
N ASP A 37 -6.65 8.75 -7.45
CA ASP A 37 -7.81 9.36 -8.13
C ASP A 37 -9.13 8.92 -7.48
N ARG A 38 -9.23 7.67 -7.10
CA ARG A 38 -10.42 7.14 -6.44
C ARG A 38 -10.61 7.70 -5.04
N ILE A 39 -9.54 7.80 -4.26
CA ILE A 39 -9.57 8.41 -2.93
C ILE A 39 -9.99 9.89 -3.03
N ASN A 40 -9.45 10.63 -3.97
CA ASN A 40 -9.83 12.03 -4.18
C ASN A 40 -11.31 12.20 -4.53
N ARG A 41 -11.89 11.24 -5.23
CA ARG A 41 -13.35 11.25 -5.52
C ARG A 41 -14.19 10.88 -4.30
N LEU A 42 -13.69 9.99 -3.43
CA LEU A 42 -14.39 9.58 -2.21
C LEU A 42 -14.33 10.68 -1.12
N TYR A 43 -13.26 11.43 -1.08
CA TYR A 43 -13.00 12.44 -0.04
C TYR A 43 -12.66 13.81 -0.66
N PRO A 44 -13.57 14.45 -1.42
CA PRO A 44 -13.25 15.65 -2.20
C PRO A 44 -12.89 16.87 -1.35
N ASN A 45 -13.33 16.89 -0.08
CA ASN A 45 -13.13 18.03 0.84
C ASN A 45 -12.06 17.74 1.91
N TYR A 46 -11.39 16.61 1.86
CA TYR A 46 -10.39 16.25 2.85
C TYR A 46 -9.15 17.17 2.72
N SER A 47 -8.67 17.63 3.86
CA SER A 47 -7.44 18.43 3.97
C SER A 47 -6.43 17.76 4.87
N THR A 48 -5.17 17.77 4.44
CA THR A 48 -4.02 17.43 5.26
C THR A 48 -3.51 18.67 5.98
N TYR A 49 -2.48 18.51 6.80
CA TYR A 49 -1.86 19.65 7.48
C TYR A 49 -1.36 20.74 6.52
N THR A 50 -0.85 20.36 5.36
CA THR A 50 -0.24 21.28 4.40
C THR A 50 -1.18 21.83 3.33
N ASP A 51 -2.14 21.00 2.88
CA ASP A 51 -3.06 21.38 1.80
C ASP A 51 -4.22 20.37 1.67
N ARG A 52 -5.13 20.64 0.74
CA ARG A 52 -6.21 19.74 0.38
C ARG A 52 -5.66 18.45 -0.27
N LEU A 53 -6.34 17.34 -0.06
CA LEU A 53 -5.96 16.03 -0.60
C LEU A 53 -5.85 16.04 -2.14
N ASN A 54 -6.68 16.80 -2.81
CA ASN A 54 -6.71 16.91 -4.28
C ASN A 54 -5.76 17.97 -4.86
N SER A 55 -4.96 18.65 -4.03
CA SER A 55 -3.95 19.60 -4.54
C SER A 55 -2.85 18.86 -5.29
N PRO A 56 -2.21 19.50 -6.30
CA PRO A 56 -1.14 18.86 -7.07
C PRO A 56 0.03 18.37 -6.21
N LEU A 57 0.40 19.11 -5.17
CA LEU A 57 1.50 18.75 -4.27
C LEU A 57 1.17 17.50 -3.45
N ILE A 58 -0.01 17.46 -2.84
CA ILE A 58 -0.46 16.31 -2.05
C ILE A 58 -0.70 15.10 -2.97
N ARG A 59 -1.18 15.31 -4.18
CA ARG A 59 -1.35 14.25 -5.17
C ARG A 59 -0.03 13.53 -5.46
N VAL A 60 1.05 14.26 -5.71
CA VAL A 60 2.38 13.69 -5.97
C VAL A 60 2.86 12.87 -4.77
N SER A 61 2.72 13.41 -3.56
CA SER A 61 3.08 12.69 -2.34
C SER A 61 2.24 11.43 -2.13
N SER A 62 0.95 11.50 -2.38
CA SER A 62 0.02 10.37 -2.24
C SER A 62 0.33 9.24 -3.23
N ILE A 63 0.66 9.57 -4.47
CA ILE A 63 1.08 8.59 -5.48
C ILE A 63 2.37 7.91 -5.03
N ARG A 64 3.37 8.67 -4.61
CA ARG A 64 4.64 8.13 -4.10
C ARG A 64 4.44 7.22 -2.90
N ASP A 65 3.59 7.60 -1.96
CA ASP A 65 3.30 6.77 -0.78
C ASP A 65 2.58 5.48 -1.18
N THR A 66 1.65 5.55 -2.12
CA THR A 66 0.94 4.37 -2.64
C THR A 66 1.87 3.44 -3.43
N GLU A 67 2.83 3.97 -4.16
CA GLU A 67 3.90 3.18 -4.78
C GLU A 67 4.78 2.50 -3.72
N MET A 68 5.13 3.22 -2.67
CA MET A 68 5.95 2.71 -1.57
C MET A 68 5.27 1.52 -0.88
N PHE A 69 3.98 1.59 -0.58
CA PHE A 69 3.24 0.48 0.00
C PHE A 69 3.31 -0.78 -0.88
N GLN A 70 3.22 -0.64 -2.18
CA GLN A 70 3.35 -1.76 -3.12
C GLN A 70 4.75 -2.37 -3.06
N VAL A 71 5.80 -1.55 -3.06
CA VAL A 71 7.18 -2.05 -3.01
C VAL A 71 7.46 -2.80 -1.72
N TYR A 72 6.98 -2.30 -0.57
CA TYR A 72 7.10 -3.03 0.71
C TYR A 72 6.36 -4.35 0.68
N LEU A 73 5.15 -4.37 0.13
CA LEU A 73 4.36 -5.60 0.00
C LEU A 73 5.08 -6.65 -0.86
N TRP A 74 5.59 -6.25 -2.03
CA TRP A 74 6.32 -7.17 -2.92
C TRP A 74 7.63 -7.64 -2.31
N THR A 75 8.31 -6.82 -1.55
CA THR A 75 9.50 -7.21 -0.80
C THR A 75 9.18 -8.31 0.21
N CYS A 76 8.09 -8.18 0.97
CA CYS A 76 7.64 -9.22 1.89
C CYS A 76 7.30 -10.54 1.18
N VAL A 77 6.63 -10.47 0.05
CA VAL A 77 6.29 -11.66 -0.76
C VAL A 77 7.56 -12.38 -1.21
N LEU A 78 8.55 -11.65 -1.72
CA LEU A 78 9.81 -12.22 -2.20
C LEU A 78 10.68 -12.76 -1.07
N GLU A 79 10.74 -12.08 0.05
CA GLU A 79 11.49 -12.53 1.23
C GLU A 79 10.75 -13.60 2.03
N GLN A 80 9.45 -13.78 1.80
CA GLN A 80 8.56 -14.65 2.58
C GLN A 80 8.60 -14.30 4.08
N ARG A 81 8.67 -13.00 4.38
CA ARG A 81 8.76 -12.44 5.73
C ARG A 81 7.92 -11.17 5.82
N PHE A 82 7.47 -10.85 7.03
CA PHE A 82 6.68 -9.64 7.30
C PHE A 82 7.52 -8.44 7.75
N ASP A 83 8.82 -8.59 7.89
CA ASP A 83 9.72 -7.62 8.52
C ASP A 83 9.65 -6.23 7.86
N SER A 84 9.62 -6.18 6.52
CA SER A 84 9.59 -4.91 5.80
C SER A 84 8.35 -4.09 6.10
N ILE A 85 7.19 -4.71 6.29
CA ILE A 85 5.96 -3.98 6.64
C ILE A 85 5.85 -3.75 8.15
N GLN A 86 6.33 -4.64 8.99
CA GLN A 86 6.28 -4.49 10.46
C GLN A 86 7.30 -3.50 10.98
N ASP A 87 8.55 -3.64 10.58
CA ASP A 87 9.67 -2.93 11.18
C ASP A 87 10.01 -1.62 10.47
N GLU A 88 9.61 -1.46 9.20
CA GLU A 88 9.90 -0.29 8.40
C GLU A 88 8.64 0.49 8.05
N LEU A 89 7.75 -0.07 7.23
CA LEU A 89 6.58 0.66 6.72
C LEU A 89 5.63 1.09 7.83
N PHE A 90 5.25 0.17 8.72
CA PHE A 90 4.33 0.47 9.81
C PHE A 90 4.86 1.56 10.73
N LEU A 91 6.12 1.46 11.16
CA LEU A 91 6.74 2.46 12.02
C LEU A 91 6.83 3.83 11.33
N LEU A 92 7.18 3.85 10.05
CA LEU A 92 7.22 5.08 9.27
C LEU A 92 5.85 5.77 9.23
N CYS A 93 4.79 5.03 8.97
CA CYS A 93 3.43 5.55 8.93
C CYS A 93 2.96 6.07 10.30
N VAL A 94 3.25 5.32 11.37
CA VAL A 94 2.89 5.71 12.75
C VAL A 94 3.59 7.01 13.16
N MET A 95 4.82 7.22 12.69
CA MET A 95 5.58 8.44 12.98
C MET A 95 5.13 9.65 12.17
N LEU A 96 4.78 9.47 10.89
CA LEU A 96 4.56 10.57 9.95
C LEU A 96 3.10 10.98 9.82
N TYR A 97 2.18 10.02 9.68
CA TYR A 97 0.80 10.32 9.30
C TYR A 97 0.02 11.13 10.34
N PRO A 98 0.14 10.90 11.66
CA PRO A 98 -0.52 11.76 12.64
C PRO A 98 -0.07 13.22 12.58
N THR A 99 1.23 13.47 12.39
CA THR A 99 1.77 14.84 12.24
C THR A 99 1.29 15.53 10.98
N LEU A 100 1.03 14.77 9.91
CA LEU A 100 0.52 15.27 8.64
C LEU A 100 -1.02 15.34 8.59
N ARG A 101 -1.70 14.97 9.68
CA ARG A 101 -3.16 14.86 9.76
C ARG A 101 -3.77 13.93 8.70
N VAL A 102 -3.03 12.89 8.35
CA VAL A 102 -3.56 11.77 7.57
C VAL A 102 -4.19 10.80 8.55
N ASN A 103 -5.49 10.57 8.45
CA ASN A 103 -6.17 9.64 9.33
C ASN A 103 -6.08 8.19 8.82
N TRP A 104 -6.28 7.24 9.72
CA TRP A 104 -6.13 5.82 9.41
C TRP A 104 -7.20 5.29 8.46
N GLU A 105 -8.36 5.96 8.39
CA GLU A 105 -9.41 5.62 7.42
C GLU A 105 -8.92 5.79 5.97
N LEU A 106 -8.16 6.85 5.68
CA LEU A 106 -7.54 7.02 4.35
C LEU A 106 -6.56 5.90 4.02
N VAL A 107 -5.75 5.49 4.99
CA VAL A 107 -4.81 4.38 4.80
C VAL A 107 -5.57 3.07 4.54
N ARG A 108 -6.61 2.80 5.30
CA ARG A 108 -7.48 1.62 5.09
C ARG A 108 -8.14 1.62 3.72
N GLN A 109 -8.65 2.77 3.27
CA GLN A 109 -9.24 2.89 1.93
C GLN A 109 -8.20 2.68 0.84
N MET A 110 -7.00 3.22 1.00
CA MET A 110 -5.90 2.98 0.07
C MET A 110 -5.58 1.49 -0.04
N LEU A 111 -5.46 0.78 1.09
CA LEU A 111 -5.17 -0.65 1.11
C LEU A 111 -6.28 -1.47 0.44
N HIS A 112 -7.54 -1.11 0.69
CA HIS A 112 -8.68 -1.74 0.05
C HIS A 112 -8.68 -1.54 -1.47
N LEU A 113 -8.39 -0.34 -1.93
CA LEU A 113 -8.33 -0.01 -3.35
C LEU A 113 -7.13 -0.67 -4.03
N LEU A 114 -5.97 -0.75 -3.38
CA LEU A 114 -4.82 -1.51 -3.88
C LEU A 114 -5.19 -2.98 -4.12
N ALA A 115 -5.85 -3.61 -3.16
CA ALA A 115 -6.31 -4.99 -3.28
C ALA A 115 -7.21 -5.19 -4.50
N ARG A 116 -8.09 -4.25 -4.76
CA ARG A 116 -8.98 -4.29 -5.94
C ARG A 116 -8.22 -4.09 -7.24
N GLU A 117 -7.28 -3.16 -7.28
CA GLU A 117 -6.47 -2.89 -8.47
C GLU A 117 -5.62 -4.11 -8.87
N PHE A 118 -5.00 -4.79 -7.92
CA PHE A 118 -4.19 -5.98 -8.20
C PHE A 118 -4.96 -7.07 -8.93
N LYS A 119 -6.25 -7.24 -8.61
CA LYS A 119 -7.11 -8.24 -9.24
C LYS A 119 -7.34 -8.01 -10.74
N ASN A 120 -7.07 -6.82 -11.25
CA ASN A 120 -7.14 -6.53 -12.68
C ASN A 120 -5.97 -7.13 -13.48
N TYR A 121 -4.89 -7.53 -12.80
CA TYR A 121 -3.64 -7.98 -13.44
C TYR A 121 -3.32 -9.45 -13.17
N VAL A 122 -3.89 -10.04 -12.14
CA VAL A 122 -3.57 -11.40 -11.70
C VAL A 122 -4.81 -12.25 -11.55
N THR A 123 -4.64 -13.57 -11.68
CA THR A 123 -5.69 -14.54 -11.40
C THR A 123 -5.94 -14.70 -9.91
N HIS A 124 -7.06 -15.32 -9.55
CA HIS A 124 -7.35 -15.66 -8.16
C HIS A 124 -6.28 -16.56 -7.53
N GLU A 125 -5.76 -17.53 -8.27
CA GLU A 125 -4.69 -18.41 -7.80
C GLU A 125 -3.39 -17.64 -7.59
N GLN A 126 -3.04 -16.73 -8.47
CA GLN A 126 -1.87 -15.86 -8.33
C GLN A 126 -1.99 -14.94 -7.12
N ALA A 127 -3.18 -14.44 -6.81
CA ALA A 127 -3.42 -13.60 -5.64
C ALA A 127 -3.09 -14.29 -4.31
N LEU A 128 -3.15 -15.63 -4.26
CA LEU A 128 -2.81 -16.39 -3.06
C LEU A 128 -1.34 -16.23 -2.63
N PHE A 129 -0.45 -15.87 -3.55
CA PHE A 129 0.96 -15.63 -3.23
C PHE A 129 1.18 -14.38 -2.39
N TYR A 130 0.34 -13.36 -2.51
CA TYR A 130 0.48 -12.13 -1.73
C TYR A 130 -0.61 -11.93 -0.66
N ALA A 131 -1.69 -12.70 -0.70
CA ALA A 131 -2.81 -12.54 0.22
C ALA A 131 -2.43 -12.52 1.71
N PRO A 132 -1.56 -13.41 2.24
CA PRO A 132 -1.16 -13.36 3.65
C PRO A 132 -0.49 -12.04 4.05
N TYR A 133 0.32 -11.47 3.18
CA TYR A 133 1.03 -10.21 3.42
C TYR A 133 0.10 -9.01 3.33
N GLN A 134 -0.85 -9.06 2.40
CA GLN A 134 -1.90 -8.06 2.27
C GLN A 134 -2.84 -8.06 3.48
N ASP A 135 -3.23 -9.22 3.96
CA ASP A 135 -4.07 -9.38 5.15
C ASP A 135 -3.35 -8.88 6.41
N ALA A 136 -2.06 -9.18 6.55
CA ALA A 136 -1.24 -8.67 7.65
C ALA A 136 -1.12 -7.14 7.61
N LEU A 137 -0.93 -6.57 6.45
CA LEU A 137 -0.86 -5.13 6.25
C LEU A 137 -2.20 -4.46 6.60
N TRP A 138 -3.31 -5.03 6.16
CA TRP A 138 -4.65 -4.57 6.53
C TRP A 138 -4.87 -4.60 8.04
N GLU A 139 -4.51 -5.70 8.72
CA GLU A 139 -4.70 -5.86 10.16
C GLU A 139 -3.90 -4.83 10.97
N MET A 140 -2.69 -4.47 10.52
CA MET A 140 -1.87 -3.46 11.18
C MET A 140 -2.54 -2.08 11.24
N PHE A 141 -3.35 -1.73 10.25
CA PHE A 141 -4.06 -0.44 10.16
C PHE A 141 -5.54 -0.55 10.48
N SER A 142 -6.01 -1.72 10.92
CA SER A 142 -7.41 -1.96 11.22
C SER A 142 -7.91 -1.12 12.40
N PRO A 143 -9.24 -0.92 12.53
CA PRO A 143 -9.83 -0.25 13.68
C PRO A 143 -9.51 -0.92 15.02
N ASN A 144 -9.12 -2.20 15.03
CA ASN A 144 -8.69 -2.91 16.24
C ASN A 144 -7.37 -2.36 16.80
N ILE A 145 -6.48 -1.91 15.92
CA ILE A 145 -5.18 -1.32 16.29
C ILE A 145 -5.31 0.21 16.42
N PHE A 146 -5.99 0.84 15.46
CA PHE A 146 -6.23 2.28 15.41
C PHE A 146 -7.74 2.54 15.37
N PRO A 147 -8.43 2.61 16.52
CA PRO A 147 -9.85 2.94 16.57
C PRO A 147 -10.11 4.29 15.89
N ASP A 148 -11.24 4.41 15.23
CA ASP A 148 -11.66 5.68 14.68
C ASP A 148 -11.85 6.69 15.81
N VAL A 149 -11.28 7.89 15.66
CA VAL A 149 -11.53 8.99 16.58
C VAL A 149 -12.95 9.45 16.29
N ILE A 150 -13.86 9.24 17.24
CA ILE A 150 -15.18 9.87 17.21
C ILE A 150 -14.92 11.32 17.59
N ASP A 151 -14.97 12.22 16.61
CA ASP A 151 -15.03 13.66 16.89
C ASP A 151 -16.34 13.91 17.65
N LEU A 152 -16.21 14.09 18.95
CA LEU A 152 -17.31 14.55 19.79
C LEU A 152 -17.39 16.08 19.66
N ASP A 153 -17.89 16.55 18.52
CA ASP A 153 -18.33 17.94 18.35
C ASP A 153 -19.79 18.07 18.73
#